data_568154dcb74cbb8b51430d8c044040b6
#
_entry.id   568154dcb74cbb8b51430d8c044040b6
#
_cell.length_a   1.000
_cell.length_b   1.000
_cell.length_c   1.000
_cell.angle_alpha   90.00
_cell.angle_beta   90.00
_cell.angle_gamma   90.00
#
_symmetry.space_group_name_H-M   'P 1'
#
loop_
_entity.id
_entity.type
_entity.pdbx_description
1 polymer ?
#
loop_
_entity_poly.entity_id
_entity_poly.type
_entity_poly.pdbx_seq_one_letter_code
_entity_poly.pdbx_strand_id
1 'polypeptide(L)'
;HKDVSADRAEQQAVDSKAARITRVRTSHLTAEPQRVEIVLRGRTEAKRVVDIKAETNGRVIAVPVEKGQQVKTGDVLCQLSDDSRREQLSQAQAAFDKASIDYDGALRLKKDGLLSTTSIAASKSALESARAALKGAQLDVEHLQMRAPFSGFVEDRPAEIGVLMDRGGICVRLLDEASLLASGQASEREVAPLKLGQAVIVQLSNGDRVDGVISFISRTADPQTRTYRVEATLSTAGVSVRDGLTAQITIPQQEVMAHRITPAVLALDDAGKVGVRIINEQQRVEFHLVTVVRETADGVWITGLPENINLITVGQEMVADGDTVDVSADNSGQANTP
;
A
#
# COMPACT_ATOMS: atom_id res chain seq x y z
N HIS A 1 63.83 21.97 -51.66
CA HIS A 1 64.15 22.28 -50.22
C HIS A 1 62.89 22.61 -49.38
N LYS A 2 61.66 22.31 -49.87
CA LYS A 2 60.44 22.59 -49.11
C LYS A 2 59.64 21.37 -48.64
N ASP A 3 59.99 20.16 -49.11
CA ASP A 3 59.21 18.94 -48.80
C ASP A 3 59.74 18.13 -47.60
N VAL A 4 60.98 18.32 -47.19
CA VAL A 4 61.62 17.56 -46.08
C VAL A 4 61.22 18.11 -44.70
N SER A 5 60.71 19.36 -44.60
CA SER A 5 60.29 19.95 -43.33
C SER A 5 58.87 19.62 -42.92
N ALA A 6 57.97 19.30 -43.88
CA ALA A 6 56.62 18.90 -43.63
C ALA A 6 56.51 17.46 -43.13
N ASP A 7 57.28 16.55 -43.78
CA ASP A 7 57.34 15.14 -43.36
C ASP A 7 57.94 14.94 -41.93
N ARG A 8 58.87 15.83 -41.57
CA ARG A 8 59.46 15.79 -40.23
C ARG A 8 58.54 16.33 -39.14
N ALA A 9 57.64 17.23 -39.49
CA ALA A 9 56.63 17.77 -38.59
C ALA A 9 55.47 16.79 -38.38
N GLU A 10 55.08 16.06 -39.44
CA GLU A 10 54.08 14.99 -39.34
C GLU A 10 54.63 13.77 -38.58
N GLN A 11 55.88 13.39 -38.83
CA GLN A 11 56.55 12.30 -38.12
C GLN A 11 56.71 12.63 -36.62
N GLN A 12 57.02 13.89 -36.25
CA GLN A 12 57.05 14.36 -34.86
C GLN A 12 55.69 14.45 -34.21
N ALA A 13 54.64 14.72 -34.95
CA ALA A 13 53.24 14.70 -34.48
C ALA A 13 52.73 13.28 -34.25
N VAL A 14 53.20 12.30 -35.02
CA VAL A 14 52.86 10.88 -34.82
C VAL A 14 53.67 10.27 -33.68
N ASP A 15 54.93 10.62 -33.52
CA ASP A 15 55.78 10.15 -32.39
C ASP A 15 55.42 10.82 -31.04
N SER A 16 54.82 12.01 -31.01
CA SER A 16 54.34 12.64 -29.78
C SER A 16 53.06 12.00 -29.22
N LYS A 17 52.45 11.10 -29.99
CA LYS A 17 51.34 10.24 -29.56
C LYS A 17 51.84 8.88 -29.06
N ALA A 18 53.16 8.74 -28.77
CA ALA A 18 53.68 7.64 -28.00
C ALA A 18 53.00 7.66 -26.65
N ALA A 19 52.14 6.70 -26.42
CA ALA A 19 51.27 6.53 -25.28
C ALA A 19 51.99 6.90 -23.99
N ARG A 20 51.72 8.08 -23.41
CA ARG A 20 52.07 8.37 -22.03
C ARG A 20 51.30 7.36 -21.20
N ILE A 21 51.97 6.28 -20.82
CA ILE A 21 51.39 5.28 -19.90
C ILE A 21 51.10 6.03 -18.60
N THR A 22 49.86 6.36 -18.39
CA THR A 22 49.40 7.06 -17.17
C THR A 22 49.46 6.09 -16.02
N ARG A 23 50.12 6.50 -14.92
CA ARG A 23 50.16 5.71 -13.72
C ARG A 23 48.87 5.91 -12.92
N VAL A 24 48.16 4.79 -12.60
CA VAL A 24 46.95 4.78 -11.80
C VAL A 24 47.14 3.89 -10.58
N ARG A 25 46.39 4.21 -9.52
CA ARG A 25 46.27 3.30 -8.38
C ARG A 25 44.97 2.52 -8.46
N THR A 26 45.03 1.23 -8.13
CA THR A 26 43.87 0.35 -8.15
C THR A 26 43.67 -0.35 -6.81
N SER A 27 42.44 -0.63 -6.49
CA SER A 27 42.04 -1.50 -5.39
C SER A 27 41.31 -2.71 -5.96
N HIS A 28 41.71 -3.89 -5.46
CA HIS A 28 40.96 -5.13 -5.79
C HIS A 28 39.74 -5.22 -4.89
N LEU A 29 38.56 -5.33 -5.49
CA LEU A 29 37.28 -5.43 -4.78
C LEU A 29 36.54 -6.68 -5.22
N THR A 30 35.92 -7.34 -4.23
CA THR A 30 35.03 -8.47 -4.42
C THR A 30 33.61 -8.05 -4.07
N ALA A 31 32.62 -8.45 -4.86
CA ALA A 31 31.23 -8.16 -4.58
C ALA A 31 30.76 -8.87 -3.31
N GLU A 32 30.00 -8.16 -2.49
CA GLU A 32 29.41 -8.67 -1.27
C GLU A 32 27.86 -8.66 -1.41
N PRO A 33 27.16 -9.64 -0.81
CA PRO A 33 25.70 -9.64 -0.82
C PRO A 33 25.15 -8.47 -0.01
N GLN A 34 24.33 -7.63 -0.64
CA GLN A 34 23.70 -6.49 -0.02
C GLN A 34 22.19 -6.62 -0.07
N ARG A 35 21.56 -6.37 1.08
CA ARG A 35 20.11 -6.26 1.15
C ARG A 35 19.67 -4.91 0.63
N VAL A 36 18.87 -4.96 -0.41
CA VAL A 36 18.18 -3.78 -0.96
C VAL A 36 16.85 -3.64 -0.25
N GLU A 37 16.52 -2.44 0.13
CA GLU A 37 15.24 -2.13 0.77
C GLU A 37 14.60 -0.95 0.03
N ILE A 38 13.32 -1.05 -0.21
CA ILE A 38 12.51 0.08 -0.65
C ILE A 38 11.86 0.68 0.57
N VAL A 39 12.05 1.98 0.76
CA VAL A 39 11.52 2.71 1.92
C VAL A 39 10.48 3.71 1.45
N LEU A 40 9.21 3.44 1.74
CA LEU A 40 8.12 4.34 1.43
C LEU A 40 7.74 5.14 2.68
N ARG A 41 7.48 6.42 2.50
CA ARG A 41 6.91 7.27 3.54
C ARG A 41 5.42 7.35 3.37
N GLY A 42 4.70 7.28 4.49
CA GLY A 42 3.27 7.25 4.47
C GLY A 42 2.65 7.45 5.85
N ARG A 43 1.46 6.90 6.02
CA ARG A 43 0.72 6.97 7.27
C ARG A 43 -0.11 5.72 7.47
N THR A 44 -0.52 5.51 8.71
CA THR A 44 -1.54 4.51 9.02
C THR A 44 -2.92 5.03 8.63
N GLU A 45 -3.75 4.14 8.13
CA GLU A 45 -5.14 4.43 7.78
C GLU A 45 -6.04 3.29 8.26
N ALA A 46 -7.22 3.64 8.76
CA ALA A 46 -8.24 2.63 9.02
C ALA A 46 -8.79 2.11 7.69
N LYS A 47 -8.88 0.81 7.54
CA LYS A 47 -9.40 0.19 6.31
C LYS A 47 -10.85 0.56 6.04
N ARG A 48 -11.64 0.76 7.10
CA ARG A 48 -13.04 1.14 7.00
C ARG A 48 -13.41 2.17 8.04
N VAL A 49 -14.00 3.26 7.56
CA VAL A 49 -14.71 4.25 8.38
C VAL A 49 -16.11 4.35 7.80
N VAL A 50 -17.13 4.07 8.60
CA VAL A 50 -18.52 4.00 8.13
C VAL A 50 -19.40 4.91 8.96
N ASP A 51 -20.14 5.79 8.29
CA ASP A 51 -21.22 6.55 8.91
C ASP A 51 -22.46 5.65 9.01
N ILE A 52 -22.86 5.33 10.22
CA ILE A 52 -24.08 4.59 10.50
C ILE A 52 -25.25 5.57 10.41
N LYS A 53 -26.12 5.36 9.42
CA LYS A 53 -27.18 6.28 9.05
C LYS A 53 -28.55 5.70 9.36
N ALA A 54 -29.50 6.57 9.69
CA ALA A 54 -30.90 6.20 9.87
C ALA A 54 -31.51 5.74 8.53
N GLU A 55 -32.19 4.60 8.55
CA GLU A 55 -32.91 4.06 7.39
C GLU A 55 -34.38 4.51 7.37
N THR A 56 -34.86 5.06 8.49
CA THR A 56 -36.17 5.66 8.66
C THR A 56 -36.08 6.95 9.44
N ASN A 57 -37.11 7.77 9.40
CA ASN A 57 -37.20 8.99 10.23
C ASN A 57 -37.77 8.67 11.61
N GLY A 58 -37.40 9.47 12.61
CA GLY A 58 -37.94 9.35 13.96
C GLY A 58 -37.16 10.20 14.97
N ARG A 59 -37.74 10.41 16.15
CA ARG A 59 -37.06 11.09 17.25
C ARG A 59 -36.04 10.12 17.88
N VAL A 60 -34.82 10.56 18.10
CA VAL A 60 -33.79 9.79 18.83
C VAL A 60 -34.21 9.70 20.30
N ILE A 61 -34.43 8.48 20.79
CA ILE A 61 -34.81 8.23 22.21
C ILE A 61 -33.67 7.67 23.03
N ALA A 62 -32.67 7.03 22.38
CA ALA A 62 -31.48 6.54 23.07
C ALA A 62 -30.27 6.52 22.15
N VAL A 63 -29.11 6.82 22.71
CA VAL A 63 -27.77 6.64 22.09
C VAL A 63 -26.89 6.00 23.16
N PRO A 64 -26.90 4.66 23.30
CA PRO A 64 -26.25 3.95 24.41
C PRO A 64 -24.73 3.83 24.24
N VAL A 65 -24.13 4.63 23.38
CA VAL A 65 -22.68 4.61 23.07
C VAL A 65 -22.07 6.00 23.21
N GLU A 66 -20.78 6.04 23.56
CA GLU A 66 -20.02 7.27 23.72
C GLU A 66 -18.86 7.33 22.71
N LYS A 67 -18.36 8.55 22.43
CA LYS A 67 -17.15 8.74 21.62
C LYS A 67 -15.96 8.03 22.27
N GLY A 68 -15.19 7.30 21.46
CA GLY A 68 -14.05 6.49 21.90
C GLY A 68 -14.43 5.13 22.47
N GLN A 69 -15.73 4.81 22.60
CA GLN A 69 -16.17 3.50 23.09
C GLN A 69 -15.96 2.43 22.03
N GLN A 70 -15.49 1.26 22.47
CA GLN A 70 -15.43 0.05 21.66
C GLN A 70 -16.81 -0.63 21.64
N VAL A 71 -17.25 -1.03 20.43
CA VAL A 71 -18.52 -1.73 20.20
C VAL A 71 -18.30 -3.01 19.42
N LYS A 72 -19.22 -3.96 19.62
CA LYS A 72 -19.20 -5.24 18.89
C LYS A 72 -20.26 -5.25 17.79
N THR A 73 -20.07 -6.10 16.79
CA THR A 73 -21.08 -6.35 15.77
C THR A 73 -22.44 -6.64 16.39
N GLY A 74 -23.48 -5.94 15.96
CA GLY A 74 -24.85 -6.09 16.45
C GLY A 74 -25.23 -5.17 17.62
N ASP A 75 -24.27 -4.52 18.27
CA ASP A 75 -24.56 -3.58 19.36
C ASP A 75 -25.46 -2.43 18.86
N VAL A 76 -26.43 -2.01 19.70
CA VAL A 76 -27.31 -0.88 19.38
C VAL A 76 -26.54 0.40 19.55
N LEU A 77 -26.48 1.19 18.50
CA LEU A 77 -25.78 2.49 18.47
C LEU A 77 -26.73 3.66 18.67
N CYS A 78 -27.91 3.61 18.02
CA CYS A 78 -28.99 4.56 18.23
C CYS A 78 -30.33 3.84 18.19
N GLN A 79 -31.28 4.43 18.88
CA GLN A 79 -32.67 4.00 18.86
C GLN A 79 -33.57 5.19 18.56
N LEU A 80 -34.48 5.01 17.60
CA LEU A 80 -35.53 5.96 17.28
C LEU A 80 -36.82 5.59 18.01
N SER A 81 -37.70 6.58 18.21
CA SER A 81 -39.07 6.38 18.69
C SER A 81 -39.85 5.48 17.74
N ASP A 82 -40.58 4.55 18.29
CA ASP A 82 -41.41 3.63 17.52
C ASP A 82 -42.73 4.24 17.08
N ASP A 83 -43.17 5.35 17.71
CA ASP A 83 -44.48 6.01 17.50
C ASP A 83 -45.60 4.96 17.43
N SER A 84 -46.18 4.74 16.26
CA SER A 84 -47.24 3.71 16.03
C SER A 84 -46.76 2.49 15.24
N ARG A 85 -45.44 2.31 15.04
CA ARG A 85 -44.92 1.24 14.16
C ARG A 85 -45.13 -0.16 14.73
N ARG A 86 -45.09 -0.31 16.04
CA ARG A 86 -45.36 -1.60 16.69
C ARG A 86 -46.82 -1.99 16.55
N GLU A 87 -47.73 -1.02 16.65
CA GLU A 87 -49.13 -1.21 16.43
C GLU A 87 -49.42 -1.61 14.96
N GLN A 88 -48.76 -0.94 14.01
CA GLN A 88 -48.80 -1.28 12.58
C GLN A 88 -48.29 -2.70 12.30
N LEU A 89 -47.19 -3.11 12.95
CA LEU A 89 -46.69 -4.47 12.87
C LEU A 89 -47.69 -5.49 13.39
N SER A 90 -48.29 -5.20 14.55
CA SER A 90 -49.34 -6.08 15.14
C SER A 90 -50.57 -6.20 14.21
N GLN A 91 -51.00 -5.10 13.61
CA GLN A 91 -52.11 -5.12 12.62
C GLN A 91 -51.73 -5.92 11.37
N ALA A 92 -50.54 -5.74 10.82
CA ALA A 92 -50.05 -6.47 9.66
C ALA A 92 -49.93 -8.00 9.93
N GLN A 93 -49.48 -8.35 11.14
CA GLN A 93 -49.42 -9.74 11.59
C GLN A 93 -50.84 -10.37 11.63
N ALA A 94 -51.81 -9.70 12.24
CA ALA A 94 -53.18 -10.19 12.32
C ALA A 94 -53.81 -10.33 10.91
N ALA A 95 -53.52 -9.40 10.00
CA ALA A 95 -53.98 -9.48 8.62
C ALA A 95 -53.38 -10.69 7.86
N PHE A 96 -52.07 -10.94 8.08
CA PHE A 96 -51.38 -12.11 7.51
C PHE A 96 -51.98 -13.42 8.05
N ASP A 97 -52.19 -13.53 9.37
CA ASP A 97 -52.73 -14.72 10.01
C ASP A 97 -54.15 -15.02 9.48
N LYS A 98 -54.99 -13.98 9.36
CA LYS A 98 -56.32 -14.12 8.75
C LYS A 98 -56.25 -14.62 7.31
N ALA A 99 -55.43 -13.98 6.45
CA ALA A 99 -55.28 -14.36 5.05
C ALA A 99 -54.73 -15.79 4.89
N SER A 100 -53.87 -16.24 5.79
CA SER A 100 -53.34 -17.60 5.83
C SER A 100 -54.45 -18.62 6.12
N ILE A 101 -55.28 -18.35 7.14
CA ILE A 101 -56.44 -19.21 7.51
C ILE A 101 -57.43 -19.27 6.35
N ASP A 102 -57.76 -18.15 5.74
CA ASP A 102 -58.67 -18.06 4.60
C ASP A 102 -58.16 -18.89 3.41
N TYR A 103 -56.87 -18.80 3.07
CA TYR A 103 -56.27 -19.58 1.99
C TYR A 103 -56.25 -21.08 2.29
N ASP A 104 -55.86 -21.47 3.51
CA ASP A 104 -55.89 -22.90 3.94
C ASP A 104 -57.31 -23.46 3.90
N GLY A 105 -58.32 -22.66 4.30
CA GLY A 105 -59.76 -23.01 4.16
C GLY A 105 -60.16 -23.20 2.71
N ALA A 106 -59.73 -22.29 1.83
CA ALA A 106 -60.02 -22.39 0.39
C ALA A 106 -59.39 -23.66 -0.23
N LEU A 107 -58.18 -24.04 0.19
CA LEU A 107 -57.52 -25.28 -0.27
C LEU A 107 -58.28 -26.55 0.18
N ARG A 108 -58.86 -26.58 1.40
CA ARG A 108 -59.68 -27.70 1.87
C ARG A 108 -60.97 -27.82 1.07
N LEU A 109 -61.71 -26.73 0.88
CA LEU A 109 -62.94 -26.72 0.09
C LEU A 109 -62.74 -27.09 -1.39
N LYS A 110 -61.53 -26.80 -1.95
CA LYS A 110 -61.15 -27.28 -3.29
C LYS A 110 -61.09 -28.80 -3.36
N LYS A 111 -60.52 -29.47 -2.33
CA LYS A 111 -60.41 -30.93 -2.30
C LYS A 111 -61.84 -31.58 -2.35
N ASP A 112 -62.81 -30.90 -1.76
CA ASP A 112 -64.18 -31.33 -1.73
C ASP A 112 -64.95 -30.89 -2.97
N GLY A 113 -64.34 -30.24 -3.95
CA GLY A 113 -64.99 -29.78 -5.19
C GLY A 113 -65.90 -28.55 -5.05
N LEU A 114 -65.89 -27.88 -3.91
CA LEU A 114 -66.75 -26.79 -3.52
C LEU A 114 -66.27 -25.38 -3.88
N LEU A 115 -65.02 -25.24 -4.40
CA LEU A 115 -64.47 -23.93 -4.70
C LEU A 115 -63.85 -23.88 -6.10
N SER A 116 -63.97 -22.73 -6.79
CA SER A 116 -63.34 -22.50 -8.09
C SER A 116 -61.85 -22.24 -8.00
N THR A 117 -61.14 -22.51 -9.08
CA THR A 117 -59.68 -22.20 -9.17
C THR A 117 -59.42 -20.69 -9.07
N THR A 118 -60.34 -19.85 -9.55
CA THR A 118 -60.25 -18.39 -9.45
C THR A 118 -60.36 -17.89 -8.01
N SER A 119 -61.24 -18.48 -7.20
CA SER A 119 -61.38 -18.14 -5.79
C SER A 119 -60.13 -18.50 -4.98
N ILE A 120 -59.49 -19.62 -5.32
CA ILE A 120 -58.23 -20.02 -4.68
C ILE A 120 -57.12 -19.08 -5.08
N ALA A 121 -57.03 -18.69 -6.37
CA ALA A 121 -56.07 -17.71 -6.83
C ALA A 121 -56.24 -16.35 -6.13
N ALA A 122 -57.51 -15.92 -5.89
CA ALA A 122 -57.79 -14.71 -5.14
C ALA A 122 -57.35 -14.79 -3.67
N SER A 123 -57.63 -15.91 -2.97
CA SER A 123 -57.18 -16.11 -1.58
C SER A 123 -55.66 -16.18 -1.48
N LYS A 124 -54.98 -16.82 -2.46
CA LYS A 124 -53.53 -16.84 -2.54
C LYS A 124 -52.96 -15.44 -2.74
N SER A 125 -53.52 -14.63 -3.64
CA SER A 125 -53.10 -13.26 -3.88
C SER A 125 -53.25 -12.39 -2.60
N ALA A 126 -54.35 -12.57 -1.86
CA ALA A 126 -54.56 -11.87 -0.59
C ALA A 126 -53.51 -12.26 0.46
N LEU A 127 -53.15 -13.55 0.57
CA LEU A 127 -52.11 -14.03 1.46
C LEU A 127 -50.75 -13.42 1.10
N GLU A 128 -50.34 -13.42 -0.17
CA GLU A 128 -49.09 -12.83 -0.60
C GLU A 128 -49.06 -11.31 -0.36
N SER A 129 -50.15 -10.61 -0.55
CA SER A 129 -50.25 -9.18 -0.24
C SER A 129 -50.08 -8.90 1.27
N ALA A 130 -50.77 -9.72 2.11
CA ALA A 130 -50.65 -9.59 3.55
C ALA A 130 -49.23 -9.94 4.06
N ARG A 131 -48.59 -10.95 3.44
CA ARG A 131 -47.20 -11.30 3.73
C ARG A 131 -46.22 -10.16 3.40
N ALA A 132 -46.42 -9.50 2.26
CA ALA A 132 -45.60 -8.35 1.87
C ALA A 132 -45.80 -7.17 2.83
N ALA A 133 -47.04 -6.88 3.26
CA ALA A 133 -47.35 -5.85 4.24
C ALA A 133 -46.69 -6.14 5.62
N LEU A 134 -46.79 -7.40 6.08
CA LEU A 134 -46.14 -7.83 7.32
C LEU A 134 -44.63 -7.64 7.25
N LYS A 135 -43.99 -8.06 6.14
CA LYS A 135 -42.52 -7.87 5.97
C LYS A 135 -42.14 -6.40 5.97
N GLY A 136 -42.94 -5.54 5.33
CA GLY A 136 -42.72 -4.07 5.38
C GLY A 136 -42.78 -3.55 6.82
N ALA A 137 -43.82 -3.88 7.57
CA ALA A 137 -43.95 -3.44 8.97
C ALA A 137 -42.85 -3.99 9.89
N GLN A 138 -42.35 -5.22 9.64
CA GLN A 138 -41.20 -5.77 10.36
C GLN A 138 -39.93 -4.96 10.12
N LEU A 139 -39.66 -4.61 8.86
CA LEU A 139 -38.49 -3.78 8.49
C LEU A 139 -38.61 -2.38 9.09
N ASP A 140 -39.80 -1.76 9.11
CA ASP A 140 -40.00 -0.44 9.70
C ASP A 140 -39.69 -0.43 11.20
N VAL A 141 -39.97 -1.51 11.92
CA VAL A 141 -39.61 -1.67 13.33
C VAL A 141 -38.12 -1.99 13.50
N GLU A 142 -37.55 -2.83 12.63
CA GLU A 142 -36.13 -3.18 12.64
C GLU A 142 -35.25 -1.93 12.44
N HIS A 143 -35.63 -1.05 11.51
CA HIS A 143 -34.91 0.18 11.18
C HIS A 143 -34.97 1.24 12.28
N LEU A 144 -35.76 1.05 13.35
CA LEU A 144 -35.73 1.93 14.53
C LEU A 144 -34.44 1.78 15.33
N GLN A 145 -33.72 0.66 15.18
CA GLN A 145 -32.46 0.39 15.86
C GLN A 145 -31.33 0.36 14.86
N MET A 146 -30.44 1.35 14.94
CA MET A 146 -29.21 1.35 14.20
C MET A 146 -28.16 0.54 14.95
N ARG A 147 -27.66 -0.52 14.34
CA ARG A 147 -26.70 -1.46 14.93
C ARG A 147 -25.35 -1.40 14.26
N ALA A 148 -24.30 -1.75 15.01
CA ALA A 148 -22.94 -1.86 14.51
C ALA A 148 -22.83 -3.01 13.49
N PRO A 149 -22.44 -2.75 12.23
CA PRO A 149 -22.25 -3.79 11.21
C PRO A 149 -20.96 -4.59 11.40
N PHE A 150 -20.01 -4.07 12.17
CA PHE A 150 -18.75 -4.70 12.55
C PHE A 150 -18.28 -4.18 13.91
N SER A 151 -17.35 -4.88 14.53
CA SER A 151 -16.72 -4.44 15.78
C SER A 151 -15.70 -3.34 15.52
N GLY A 152 -15.68 -2.29 16.35
CA GLY A 152 -14.78 -1.15 16.15
C GLY A 152 -14.97 -0.08 17.23
N PHE A 153 -14.48 1.13 16.97
CA PHE A 153 -14.60 2.28 17.85
C PHE A 153 -15.57 3.33 17.31
N VAL A 154 -16.31 3.94 18.22
CA VAL A 154 -17.14 5.11 17.91
C VAL A 154 -16.22 6.34 17.81
N GLU A 155 -15.94 6.77 16.57
CA GLU A 155 -15.08 7.94 16.30
C GLU A 155 -15.84 9.25 16.56
N ASP A 156 -17.11 9.31 16.11
CA ASP A 156 -17.96 10.48 16.31
C ASP A 156 -19.42 10.08 16.54
N ARG A 157 -20.15 10.91 17.29
CA ARG A 157 -21.56 10.70 17.66
C ARG A 157 -22.35 12.00 17.47
N PRO A 158 -22.76 12.31 16.22
CA PRO A 158 -23.56 13.50 15.95
C PRO A 158 -25.00 13.41 16.50
N ALA A 159 -25.52 12.20 16.71
CA ALA A 159 -26.88 12.01 17.19
C ALA A 159 -27.02 12.40 18.67
N GLU A 160 -28.03 13.20 18.96
CA GLU A 160 -28.40 13.59 20.32
C GLU A 160 -29.84 13.17 20.67
N ILE A 161 -30.06 12.76 21.91
CA ILE A 161 -31.38 12.36 22.40
C ILE A 161 -32.34 13.55 22.27
N GLY A 162 -33.55 13.29 21.75
CA GLY A 162 -34.59 14.26 21.55
C GLY A 162 -34.62 14.94 20.19
N VAL A 163 -33.56 14.83 19.40
CA VAL A 163 -33.48 15.36 18.03
C VAL A 163 -34.33 14.51 17.08
N LEU A 164 -35.05 15.14 16.18
CA LEU A 164 -35.70 14.46 15.07
C LEU A 164 -34.66 14.17 14.00
N MET A 165 -34.49 12.88 13.69
CA MET A 165 -33.55 12.39 12.67
C MET A 165 -34.30 12.00 11.42
N ASP A 166 -33.87 12.52 10.29
CA ASP A 166 -34.40 12.13 8.99
C ASP A 166 -33.69 10.88 8.44
N ARG A 167 -34.31 10.23 7.48
CA ARG A 167 -33.67 9.13 6.74
C ARG A 167 -32.37 9.61 6.11
N GLY A 168 -31.28 8.89 6.35
CA GLY A 168 -29.91 9.27 5.92
C GLY A 168 -29.15 10.11 6.95
N GLY A 169 -29.79 10.54 8.05
CA GLY A 169 -29.11 11.21 9.16
C GLY A 169 -28.08 10.31 9.82
N ILE A 170 -26.92 10.87 10.15
CA ILE A 170 -25.79 10.12 10.74
C ILE A 170 -26.03 9.97 12.25
N CYS A 171 -26.06 8.72 12.72
CA CYS A 171 -26.11 8.40 14.14
C CYS A 171 -24.71 8.45 14.76
N VAL A 172 -23.82 7.61 14.28
CA VAL A 172 -22.42 7.56 14.71
C VAL A 172 -21.52 7.31 13.51
N ARG A 173 -20.25 7.70 13.65
CA ARG A 173 -19.16 7.28 12.78
C ARG A 173 -18.40 6.15 13.45
N LEU A 174 -18.33 5.00 12.79
CA LEU A 174 -17.69 3.80 13.30
C LEU A 174 -16.39 3.53 12.54
N LEU A 175 -15.30 3.33 13.28
CA LEU A 175 -13.97 3.02 12.76
C LEU A 175 -13.66 1.55 13.05
N ASP A 176 -13.23 0.81 12.01
CA ASP A 176 -12.82 -0.59 12.14
C ASP A 176 -11.38 -0.68 12.63
N GLU A 177 -11.20 -1.13 13.86
CA GLU A 177 -9.87 -1.30 14.46
C GLU A 177 -9.13 -2.55 13.97
N ALA A 178 -9.87 -3.60 13.62
CA ALA A 178 -9.27 -4.90 13.26
C ALA A 178 -8.49 -4.86 11.94
N SER A 179 -8.59 -3.78 11.18
CA SER A 179 -8.05 -3.67 9.83
C SER A 179 -7.38 -2.32 9.61
N LEU A 180 -6.27 -2.09 10.32
CA LEU A 180 -5.39 -0.95 10.02
C LEU A 180 -4.45 -1.31 8.88
N LEU A 181 -4.17 -0.34 8.04
CA LEU A 181 -3.20 -0.44 6.97
C LEU A 181 -2.19 0.71 7.06
N ALA A 182 -1.01 0.49 6.52
CA ALA A 182 -0.06 1.54 6.23
C ALA A 182 -0.15 1.88 4.75
N SER A 183 -0.39 3.14 4.43
CA SER A 183 -0.47 3.64 3.07
C SER A 183 0.74 4.49 2.77
N GLY A 184 1.46 4.19 1.70
CA GLY A 184 2.62 4.94 1.24
C GLY A 184 2.56 5.22 -0.27
N GLN A 185 3.43 6.12 -0.71
CA GLN A 185 3.55 6.48 -2.12
C GLN A 185 4.89 5.99 -2.67
N ALA A 186 4.84 5.23 -3.75
CA ALA A 186 5.99 4.71 -4.46
C ALA A 186 6.16 5.42 -5.81
N SER A 187 7.38 5.79 -6.16
CA SER A 187 7.72 6.26 -7.50
C SER A 187 7.61 5.12 -8.53
N GLU A 188 7.65 5.43 -9.82
CA GLU A 188 7.60 4.45 -10.91
C GLU A 188 8.74 3.40 -10.80
N ARG A 189 9.92 3.81 -10.37
CA ARG A 189 11.05 2.89 -10.17
C ARG A 189 10.88 1.99 -8.96
N GLU A 190 10.33 2.53 -7.87
CA GLU A 190 10.12 1.80 -6.63
C GLU A 190 8.96 0.81 -6.73
N VAL A 191 7.89 1.14 -7.47
CA VAL A 191 6.72 0.26 -7.60
C VAL A 191 6.98 -0.95 -8.48
N ALA A 192 7.88 -0.84 -9.46
CA ALA A 192 8.14 -1.89 -10.45
C ALA A 192 8.50 -3.27 -9.85
N PRO A 193 9.38 -3.38 -8.84
CA PRO A 193 9.72 -4.67 -8.22
C PRO A 193 8.71 -5.13 -7.15
N LEU A 194 7.74 -4.32 -6.75
CA LEU A 194 6.80 -4.67 -5.67
C LEU A 194 5.80 -5.73 -6.11
N LYS A 195 5.44 -6.61 -5.17
CA LYS A 195 4.45 -7.68 -5.38
C LYS A 195 3.44 -7.72 -4.24
N LEU A 196 2.19 -8.04 -4.59
CA LEU A 196 1.17 -8.36 -3.59
C LEU A 196 1.61 -9.55 -2.74
N GLY A 197 1.31 -9.51 -1.45
CA GLY A 197 1.70 -10.56 -0.50
C GLY A 197 3.14 -10.45 0.02
N GLN A 198 3.92 -9.46 -0.42
CA GLN A 198 5.28 -9.25 0.07
C GLN A 198 5.26 -8.72 1.50
N ALA A 199 6.11 -9.30 2.37
CA ALA A 199 6.27 -8.86 3.74
C ALA A 199 6.89 -7.46 3.82
N VAL A 200 6.43 -6.67 4.78
CA VAL A 200 6.94 -5.32 5.05
C VAL A 200 7.11 -5.11 6.55
N ILE A 201 8.01 -4.22 6.92
CA ILE A 201 8.18 -3.75 8.29
C ILE A 201 7.78 -2.28 8.31
N VAL A 202 6.81 -1.96 9.16
CA VAL A 202 6.31 -0.60 9.30
C VAL A 202 6.79 -0.03 10.63
N GLN A 203 7.55 1.05 10.54
CA GLN A 203 7.99 1.82 11.70
C GLN A 203 7.10 3.04 11.86
N LEU A 204 6.44 3.15 13.00
CA LEU A 204 5.55 4.24 13.35
C LEU A 204 6.30 5.38 14.01
N SER A 205 5.75 6.60 13.96
CA SER A 205 6.33 7.81 14.56
C SER A 205 6.50 7.74 16.10
N ASN A 206 5.74 6.87 16.76
CA ASN A 206 5.87 6.60 18.20
C ASN A 206 7.01 5.62 18.55
N GLY A 207 7.74 5.11 17.55
CA GLY A 207 8.84 4.16 17.71
C GLY A 207 8.45 2.69 17.58
N ASP A 208 7.15 2.36 17.55
CA ASP A 208 6.68 0.99 17.40
C ASP A 208 7.03 0.44 16.01
N ARG A 209 7.33 -0.86 15.98
CA ARG A 209 7.49 -1.62 14.74
C ARG A 209 6.37 -2.63 14.61
N VAL A 210 5.74 -2.64 13.45
CA VAL A 210 4.61 -3.52 13.15
C VAL A 210 4.91 -4.23 11.83
N ASP A 211 4.77 -5.54 11.84
CA ASP A 211 4.88 -6.32 10.61
C ASP A 211 3.60 -6.18 9.78
N GLY A 212 3.75 -6.26 8.48
CA GLY A 212 2.64 -6.17 7.56
C GLY A 212 2.89 -6.91 6.25
N VAL A 213 1.87 -6.91 5.41
CA VAL A 213 1.92 -7.54 4.09
C VAL A 213 1.31 -6.59 3.07
N ILE A 214 1.96 -6.40 1.92
CA ILE A 214 1.42 -5.60 0.82
C ILE A 214 0.09 -6.21 0.37
N SER A 215 -0.99 -5.47 0.57
CA SER A 215 -2.35 -5.87 0.24
C SER A 215 -2.91 -5.19 -1.01
N PHE A 216 -2.34 -4.03 -1.39
CA PHE A 216 -2.77 -3.30 -2.56
C PHE A 216 -1.61 -2.50 -3.18
N ILE A 217 -1.56 -2.48 -4.50
CA ILE A 217 -0.67 -1.62 -5.29
C ILE A 217 -1.55 -1.00 -6.38
N SER A 218 -1.61 0.33 -6.42
CA SER A 218 -2.37 1.05 -7.44
C SER A 218 -1.83 0.74 -8.84
N ARG A 219 -2.74 0.56 -9.80
CA ARG A 219 -2.39 0.40 -11.21
C ARG A 219 -2.30 1.73 -11.96
N THR A 220 -2.74 2.80 -11.32
CA THR A 220 -2.76 4.14 -11.90
C THR A 220 -1.96 5.06 -11.00
N ALA A 221 -1.04 5.81 -11.59
CA ALA A 221 -0.31 6.84 -10.87
C ALA A 221 -1.24 8.03 -10.56
N ASP A 222 -1.04 8.65 -9.42
CA ASP A 222 -1.63 9.94 -9.12
C ASP A 222 -1.10 10.98 -10.13
N PRO A 223 -1.97 11.71 -10.82
CA PRO A 223 -1.56 12.62 -11.89
C PRO A 223 -0.76 13.83 -11.41
N GLN A 224 -0.89 14.21 -10.15
CA GLN A 224 -0.19 15.37 -9.58
C GLN A 224 1.20 14.99 -9.07
N THR A 225 1.30 13.90 -8.33
CA THR A 225 2.55 13.46 -7.69
C THR A 225 3.34 12.47 -8.54
N ARG A 226 2.70 11.83 -9.54
CA ARG A 226 3.26 10.75 -10.38
C ARG A 226 3.74 9.56 -9.55
N THR A 227 3.06 9.29 -8.45
CA THR A 227 3.36 8.18 -7.56
C THR A 227 2.23 7.17 -7.55
N TYR A 228 2.55 5.95 -7.18
CA TYR A 228 1.62 4.83 -7.03
C TYR A 228 1.32 4.61 -5.56
N ARG A 229 0.05 4.50 -5.20
CA ARG A 229 -0.37 4.16 -3.85
C ARG A 229 -0.08 2.69 -3.58
N VAL A 230 0.62 2.43 -2.47
CA VAL A 230 0.90 1.09 -1.94
C VAL A 230 0.31 1.00 -0.55
N GLU A 231 -0.46 -0.07 -0.29
CA GLU A 231 -1.04 -0.33 1.02
C GLU A 231 -0.55 -1.65 1.57
N ALA A 232 -0.19 -1.65 2.83
CA ALA A 232 0.18 -2.85 3.57
C ALA A 232 -0.80 -3.04 4.73
N THR A 233 -1.43 -4.21 4.80
CA THR A 233 -2.24 -4.60 5.96
C THR A 233 -1.31 -4.91 7.14
N LEU A 234 -1.56 -4.29 8.28
CA LEU A 234 -0.75 -4.43 9.49
C LEU A 234 -1.22 -5.58 10.35
N SER A 235 -0.26 -6.28 10.95
CA SER A 235 -0.52 -7.27 12.00
C SER A 235 -0.53 -6.58 13.35
N THR A 236 -1.70 -6.11 13.79
CA THR A 236 -1.85 -5.28 14.99
C THR A 236 -1.92 -6.08 16.30
N ALA A 237 -1.60 -7.38 16.28
CA ALA A 237 -1.64 -8.21 17.48
C ALA A 237 -0.73 -7.64 18.60
N GLY A 238 -1.34 -7.05 19.63
CA GLY A 238 -0.63 -6.53 20.81
C GLY A 238 -0.08 -5.11 20.69
N VAL A 239 -0.32 -4.41 19.56
CA VAL A 239 0.10 -3.02 19.37
C VAL A 239 -1.14 -2.17 19.09
N SER A 240 -1.33 -1.11 19.92
CA SER A 240 -2.39 -0.12 19.67
C SER A 240 -1.93 0.89 18.62
N VAL A 241 -2.30 0.66 17.38
CA VAL A 241 -2.02 1.57 16.26
C VAL A 241 -3.23 2.50 16.08
N ARG A 242 -2.98 3.79 15.98
CA ARG A 242 -4.03 4.78 15.68
C ARG A 242 -4.03 5.12 14.19
N ASP A 243 -5.17 5.55 13.70
CA ASP A 243 -5.31 6.15 12.37
C ASP A 243 -4.53 7.46 12.27
N GLY A 244 -3.92 7.74 11.11
CA GLY A 244 -3.21 9.00 10.83
C GLY A 244 -1.78 9.11 11.37
N LEU A 245 -1.21 8.07 12.01
CA LEU A 245 0.20 8.11 12.43
C LEU A 245 1.12 8.10 11.22
N THR A 246 2.17 8.93 11.23
CA THR A 246 3.23 8.85 10.24
C THR A 246 3.92 7.50 10.32
N ALA A 247 4.12 6.87 9.17
CA ALA A 247 4.68 5.54 9.05
C ALA A 247 5.78 5.50 7.99
N GLN A 248 6.85 4.75 8.27
CA GLN A 248 7.86 4.37 7.32
C GLN A 248 7.69 2.89 6.99
N ILE A 249 7.41 2.57 5.73
CA ILE A 249 7.18 1.22 5.24
C ILE A 249 8.47 0.74 4.59
N THR A 250 9.16 -0.19 5.21
CA THR A 250 10.38 -0.81 4.70
C THR A 250 10.03 -2.15 4.05
N ILE A 251 10.34 -2.27 2.78
CA ILE A 251 10.01 -3.43 1.94
C ILE A 251 11.32 -4.10 1.54
N PRO A 252 11.70 -5.22 2.18
CA PRO A 252 12.90 -5.96 1.82
C PRO A 252 12.82 -6.45 0.37
N GLN A 253 13.88 -6.27 -0.38
CA GLN A 253 14.07 -6.80 -1.73
C GLN A 253 15.05 -7.97 -1.70
N GLN A 254 15.27 -8.59 -2.85
CA GLN A 254 16.28 -9.64 -2.97
C GLN A 254 17.68 -9.07 -2.72
N GLU A 255 18.55 -9.91 -2.17
CA GLU A 255 19.96 -9.57 -2.04
C GLU A 255 20.58 -9.45 -3.43
N VAL A 256 21.41 -8.42 -3.60
CA VAL A 256 22.19 -8.20 -4.82
C VAL A 256 23.66 -8.21 -4.50
N MET A 257 24.49 -8.74 -5.39
CA MET A 257 25.94 -8.64 -5.28
C MET A 257 26.36 -7.21 -5.63
N ALA A 258 27.03 -6.54 -4.69
CA ALA A 258 27.40 -5.14 -4.83
C ALA A 258 28.81 -4.88 -4.29
N HIS A 259 29.46 -3.86 -4.83
CA HIS A 259 30.78 -3.42 -4.39
C HIS A 259 30.64 -2.15 -3.57
N ARG A 260 31.38 -2.09 -2.47
CA ARG A 260 31.50 -0.86 -1.68
C ARG A 260 32.65 0.00 -2.21
N ILE A 261 32.33 1.23 -2.60
CA ILE A 261 33.28 2.18 -3.13
C ILE A 261 33.17 3.54 -2.43
N THR A 262 34.19 4.35 -2.56
CA THR A 262 34.10 5.77 -2.15
C THR A 262 33.38 6.56 -3.25
N PRO A 263 32.55 7.57 -2.93
CA PRO A 263 31.88 8.39 -3.94
C PRO A 263 32.84 9.08 -4.92
N ALA A 264 34.07 9.31 -4.50
CA ALA A 264 35.09 9.99 -5.29
C ALA A 264 35.57 9.24 -6.55
N VAL A 265 35.28 7.94 -6.67
CA VAL A 265 35.65 7.14 -7.86
C VAL A 265 34.50 7.03 -8.89
N LEU A 266 33.33 7.58 -8.57
CA LEU A 266 32.24 7.67 -9.52
C LEU A 266 32.58 8.68 -10.60
N ALA A 267 32.35 8.32 -11.84
CA ALA A 267 32.56 9.17 -13.01
C ALA A 267 31.29 9.18 -13.88
N LEU A 268 31.18 10.17 -14.74
CA LEU A 268 30.11 10.26 -15.73
C LEU A 268 30.67 9.93 -17.12
N ASP A 269 29.90 9.23 -17.92
CA ASP A 269 30.15 9.10 -19.34
C ASP A 269 29.73 10.36 -20.12
N ASP A 270 29.99 10.40 -21.43
CA ASP A 270 29.62 11.51 -22.30
C ASP A 270 28.09 11.74 -22.39
N ALA A 271 27.30 10.74 -22.04
CA ALA A 271 25.85 10.81 -21.96
C ALA A 271 25.33 11.21 -20.58
N GLY A 272 26.22 11.48 -19.61
CA GLY A 272 25.88 11.84 -18.23
C GLY A 272 25.43 10.65 -17.35
N LYS A 273 25.71 9.41 -17.76
CA LYS A 273 25.43 8.22 -16.95
C LYS A 273 26.57 7.94 -15.99
N VAL A 274 26.18 7.53 -14.78
CA VAL A 274 27.15 7.21 -13.70
C VAL A 274 27.80 5.86 -13.96
N GLY A 275 29.13 5.81 -13.81
CA GLY A 275 29.90 4.61 -13.94
C GLY A 275 31.21 4.67 -13.13
N VAL A 276 32.01 3.64 -13.27
CA VAL A 276 33.35 3.54 -12.70
C VAL A 276 34.33 3.04 -13.74
N ARG A 277 35.64 3.35 -13.55
CA ARG A 277 36.70 2.81 -14.40
C ARG A 277 37.37 1.65 -13.70
N ILE A 278 37.40 0.51 -14.37
CA ILE A 278 38.10 -0.69 -13.92
C ILE A 278 39.22 -1.04 -14.90
N ILE A 279 40.11 -1.90 -14.48
CA ILE A 279 41.19 -2.41 -15.31
C ILE A 279 40.91 -3.88 -15.65
N ASN A 280 40.96 -4.20 -16.93
CA ASN A 280 40.82 -5.57 -17.41
C ASN A 280 42.15 -6.37 -17.32
N GLU A 281 42.10 -7.67 -17.68
CA GLU A 281 43.27 -8.55 -17.66
C GLU A 281 44.40 -8.12 -18.61
N GLN A 282 44.09 -7.29 -19.63
CA GLN A 282 45.08 -6.74 -20.59
C GLN A 282 45.66 -5.40 -20.17
N GLN A 283 45.43 -4.99 -18.91
CA GLN A 283 45.85 -3.67 -18.35
C GLN A 283 45.28 -2.46 -19.12
N ARG A 284 44.06 -2.62 -19.63
CA ARG A 284 43.28 -1.54 -20.26
C ARG A 284 42.16 -1.05 -19.36
N VAL A 285 41.91 0.24 -19.45
CA VAL A 285 40.83 0.89 -18.74
C VAL A 285 39.51 0.55 -19.44
N GLU A 286 38.50 0.13 -18.66
CA GLU A 286 37.15 -0.06 -19.10
C GLU A 286 36.19 0.75 -18.24
N PHE A 287 35.29 1.49 -18.89
CA PHE A 287 34.25 2.23 -18.23
C PHE A 287 32.99 1.36 -18.11
N HIS A 288 32.57 1.09 -16.88
CA HIS A 288 31.37 0.30 -16.60
C HIS A 288 30.28 1.16 -15.98
N LEU A 289 29.08 1.13 -16.56
CA LEU A 289 27.90 1.74 -16.00
C LEU A 289 27.52 1.01 -14.71
N VAL A 290 27.20 1.78 -13.67
CA VAL A 290 26.82 1.22 -12.37
C VAL A 290 25.50 1.81 -11.89
N THR A 291 24.82 1.04 -11.04
CA THR A 291 23.62 1.50 -10.33
C THR A 291 23.94 1.60 -8.86
N VAL A 292 23.71 2.76 -8.27
CA VAL A 292 23.81 2.97 -6.83
C VAL A 292 22.65 2.26 -6.15
N VAL A 293 22.97 1.35 -5.23
CA VAL A 293 22.01 0.53 -4.49
C VAL A 293 21.72 1.13 -3.12
N ARG A 294 22.79 1.61 -2.46
CA ARG A 294 22.71 2.14 -1.11
C ARG A 294 23.87 3.09 -0.82
N GLU A 295 23.58 4.17 -0.12
CA GLU A 295 24.58 5.07 0.44
C GLU A 295 24.70 4.84 1.94
N THR A 296 25.94 4.77 2.44
CA THR A 296 26.24 4.60 3.87
C THR A 296 27.29 5.61 4.29
N ALA A 297 27.49 5.80 5.59
CA ALA A 297 28.56 6.67 6.09
C ALA A 297 29.97 6.23 5.62
N ASP A 298 30.15 4.93 5.35
CA ASP A 298 31.41 4.32 4.97
C ASP A 298 31.63 4.19 3.46
N GLY A 299 30.68 4.68 2.64
CA GLY A 299 30.77 4.63 1.18
C GLY A 299 29.45 4.33 0.49
N VAL A 300 29.55 4.09 -0.81
CA VAL A 300 28.43 3.82 -1.70
C VAL A 300 28.49 2.39 -2.20
N TRP A 301 27.36 1.67 -2.11
CA TRP A 301 27.22 0.35 -2.68
C TRP A 301 26.68 0.44 -4.10
N ILE A 302 27.42 -0.17 -5.02
CA ILE A 302 27.10 -0.17 -6.46
C ILE A 302 26.99 -1.60 -6.99
N THR A 303 26.12 -1.77 -8.00
CA THR A 303 25.96 -3.02 -8.75
C THR A 303 26.13 -2.77 -10.24
N GLY A 304 26.23 -3.84 -11.03
CA GLY A 304 26.44 -3.77 -12.47
C GLY A 304 27.87 -4.15 -12.91
N LEU A 305 28.68 -4.63 -11.98
CA LEU A 305 30.08 -5.03 -12.18
C LEU A 305 30.25 -6.55 -12.01
N PRO A 306 31.31 -7.17 -12.60
CA PRO A 306 31.70 -8.55 -12.31
C PRO A 306 32.00 -8.75 -10.81
N GLU A 307 32.02 -10.02 -10.36
CA GLU A 307 32.22 -10.36 -8.95
C GLU A 307 33.55 -9.84 -8.38
N ASN A 308 34.63 -9.93 -9.17
CA ASN A 308 35.96 -9.42 -8.82
C ASN A 308 36.39 -8.34 -9.82
N ILE A 309 36.82 -7.20 -9.31
CA ILE A 309 37.21 -6.07 -10.14
C ILE A 309 38.54 -5.43 -9.61
N ASN A 310 39.29 -4.83 -10.53
CA ASN A 310 40.38 -3.92 -10.19
C ASN A 310 39.91 -2.47 -10.45
N LEU A 311 39.38 -1.83 -9.43
CA LEU A 311 38.82 -0.48 -9.49
C LEU A 311 39.96 0.57 -9.47
N ILE A 312 39.95 1.53 -10.39
CA ILE A 312 40.84 2.69 -10.34
C ILE A 312 40.39 3.62 -9.23
N THR A 313 41.27 3.82 -8.22
CA THR A 313 41.00 4.67 -7.05
C THR A 313 41.61 6.05 -7.16
N VAL A 314 42.70 6.18 -7.92
CA VAL A 314 43.40 7.46 -8.18
C VAL A 314 43.87 7.50 -9.63
N GLY A 315 43.67 8.65 -10.28
CA GLY A 315 44.04 8.86 -11.68
C GLY A 315 42.90 8.60 -12.67
N GLN A 316 41.69 8.32 -12.20
CA GLN A 316 40.51 8.04 -13.01
C GLN A 316 40.14 9.17 -14.00
N GLU A 317 40.48 10.44 -13.66
CA GLU A 317 40.20 11.59 -14.53
C GLU A 317 41.23 11.78 -15.65
N MET A 318 42.37 11.08 -15.54
CA MET A 318 43.50 11.21 -16.49
C MET A 318 43.50 10.12 -17.55
N VAL A 319 42.56 9.20 -17.51
CA VAL A 319 42.48 8.03 -18.41
C VAL A 319 41.14 7.95 -19.07
N ALA A 320 41.14 7.52 -20.32
CA ALA A 320 39.93 7.25 -21.12
C ALA A 320 39.73 5.75 -21.30
N ASP A 321 38.52 5.37 -21.76
CA ASP A 321 38.20 4.01 -22.10
C ASP A 321 39.15 3.47 -23.18
N GLY A 322 39.71 2.27 -22.96
CA GLY A 322 40.66 1.62 -23.83
C GLY A 322 42.16 2.02 -23.59
N ASP A 323 42.46 3.01 -22.76
CA ASP A 323 43.85 3.41 -22.46
C ASP A 323 44.61 2.28 -21.76
N THR A 324 45.89 2.13 -22.13
CA THR A 324 46.83 1.26 -21.41
C THR A 324 47.48 2.02 -20.26
N VAL A 325 47.48 1.46 -19.06
CA VAL A 325 47.91 2.13 -17.84
C VAL A 325 49.00 1.34 -17.11
N ASP A 326 49.87 2.07 -16.37
CA ASP A 326 50.80 1.47 -15.41
C ASP A 326 50.13 1.40 -14.04
N VAL A 327 49.95 0.18 -13.54
CA VAL A 327 49.15 -0.11 -12.35
C VAL A 327 50.04 -0.17 -11.13
N SER A 328 49.77 0.66 -10.13
CA SER A 328 50.31 0.52 -8.78
C SER A 328 49.16 0.10 -7.83
N ALA A 329 49.37 -1.01 -7.08
CA ALA A 329 48.42 -1.46 -6.08
C ALA A 329 48.28 -0.45 -4.93
N ASP A 330 47.06 -0.14 -4.54
CA ASP A 330 46.76 0.68 -3.38
C ASP A 330 46.75 -0.22 -2.13
N ASN A 331 47.84 -0.19 -1.33
CA ASN A 331 47.95 -0.96 -0.09
C ASN A 331 47.17 -0.34 1.10
N SER A 332 46.32 0.66 0.86
CA SER A 332 45.58 1.36 1.91
C SER A 332 44.33 0.58 2.46
N GLY A 333 44.13 -0.66 2.05
CA GLY A 333 43.01 -1.53 2.50
C GLY A 333 43.27 -2.33 3.79
N GLN A 334 44.40 -2.21 4.44
CA GLN A 334 44.70 -2.88 5.71
C GLN A 334 45.16 -1.87 6.77
N ALA A 335 44.25 -1.09 7.31
CA ALA A 335 44.50 -0.40 8.58
C ALA A 335 43.15 -0.14 9.29
N ASN A 336 43.01 -0.91 10.30
CA ASN A 336 42.34 -0.75 11.60
C ASN A 336 41.14 -1.62 11.87
N THR A 337 41.45 -2.76 12.47
CA THR A 337 40.66 -3.24 13.61
C THR A 337 41.41 -2.79 14.88
N PRO A 338 40.79 -2.16 15.86
CA PRO A 338 40.91 -2.55 17.25
C PRO A 338 39.65 -3.21 17.76
#